data_4ab221a0c5c73bc456498a6f7c0a69a6
#
_entry.id   4ab221a0c5c73bc456498a6f7c0a69a6
#
_cell.length_a   1.000
_cell.length_b   1.000
_cell.length_c   1.000
_cell.angle_alpha   90.00
_cell.angle_beta   90.00
_cell.angle_gamma   90.00
#
_symmetry.space_group_name_H-M   'P 1'
#
loop_
_entity.id
_entity.type
_entity.pdbx_description
1 polymer ?
#
loop_
_entity_poly.entity_id
_entity_poly.type
_entity_poly.pdbx_seq_one_letter_code
_entity_poly.pdbx_strand_id
1 'polypeptide(L)'
;KGVIRDTGGYATALKFSMKNIYGLNEGEVFWAASDIGWVVGHSFIIYGPLFNRNTSIIYEGKPIMTPDAGTTWRVIEQHKVSVMFTAPTAIRAIKKEDPNGELIKKYDISSLRTQFLAGERCDVATLDWYEEKVGITPIDHWWQTESGWPMLSLMPGIETAEIKRASAGKPVPGYDIKIFDEEGYELEPHHEGYLVIKLPLPPGALLGIWGDYERFHYGYLAKFPGYYFSGDGAIKDEEGYVFISGRVDDII
;
A
#
# COMPACT_ATOMS: atom_id res chain seq x y z
N LYS A 1 -15.27 3.96 12.44
CA LYS A 1 -15.43 2.66 13.13
C LYS A 1 -14.14 2.28 13.85
N GLY A 2 -14.24 1.63 15.02
CA GLY A 2 -13.08 1.10 15.75
C GLY A 2 -12.77 -0.32 15.26
N VAL A 3 -11.60 -0.55 14.67
CA VAL A 3 -11.12 -1.88 14.28
C VAL A 3 -10.37 -2.51 15.44
N ILE A 4 -10.77 -3.72 15.83
CA ILE A 4 -10.10 -4.49 16.89
C ILE A 4 -8.96 -5.27 16.26
N ARG A 5 -7.76 -5.20 16.88
CA ARG A 5 -6.57 -5.94 16.45
C ARG A 5 -5.90 -6.62 17.64
N ASP A 6 -5.27 -7.74 17.37
CA ASP A 6 -4.33 -8.35 18.29
C ASP A 6 -3.00 -7.56 18.30
N THR A 7 -2.59 -7.10 19.48
CA THR A 7 -1.40 -6.25 19.63
C THR A 7 -0.12 -6.97 19.20
N GLY A 8 0.06 -8.23 19.61
CA GLY A 8 1.25 -9.02 19.31
C GLY A 8 1.34 -9.38 17.82
N GLY A 9 0.21 -9.79 17.25
CA GLY A 9 0.10 -10.09 15.82
C GLY A 9 0.33 -8.86 14.96
N TYR A 10 -0.24 -7.71 15.35
CA TYR A 10 -0.05 -6.47 14.63
C TYR A 10 1.42 -5.99 14.66
N ALA A 11 2.08 -6.05 15.82
CA ALA A 11 3.49 -5.72 15.93
C ALA A 11 4.38 -6.63 15.06
N THR A 12 4.07 -7.94 15.03
CA THR A 12 4.78 -8.92 14.18
C THR A 12 4.58 -8.62 12.71
N ALA A 13 3.34 -8.37 12.29
CA ALA A 13 3.00 -8.02 10.90
C ALA A 13 3.69 -6.75 10.43
N LEU A 14 3.73 -5.71 11.26
CA LEU A 14 4.40 -4.46 10.95
C LEU A 14 5.91 -4.63 10.85
N LYS A 15 6.54 -5.35 11.78
CA LYS A 15 7.98 -5.66 11.69
C LYS A 15 8.30 -6.48 10.45
N PHE A 16 7.47 -7.49 10.12
CA PHE A 16 7.58 -8.25 8.88
C PHE A 16 7.50 -7.33 7.66
N SER A 17 6.52 -6.41 7.63
CA SER A 17 6.32 -5.49 6.52
C SER A 17 7.53 -4.59 6.28
N MET A 18 8.10 -4.00 7.33
CA MET A 18 9.25 -3.11 7.20
C MET A 18 10.46 -3.82 6.59
N LYS A 19 10.76 -5.03 7.08
CA LYS A 19 11.92 -5.80 6.62
C LYS A 19 11.69 -6.43 5.25
N ASN A 20 10.55 -7.06 5.04
CA ASN A 20 10.36 -7.95 3.90
C ASN A 20 9.59 -7.29 2.74
N ILE A 21 8.54 -6.51 3.05
CA ILE A 21 7.77 -5.79 2.02
C ILE A 21 8.53 -4.53 1.60
N TYR A 22 8.86 -3.64 2.54
CA TYR A 22 9.57 -2.40 2.22
C TYR A 22 11.08 -2.59 2.02
N GLY A 23 11.64 -3.76 2.39
CA GLY A 23 13.04 -4.08 2.21
C GLY A 23 14.00 -3.20 3.01
N LEU A 24 13.57 -2.74 4.20
CA LEU A 24 14.34 -1.83 5.03
C LEU A 24 15.24 -2.57 6.01
N ASN A 25 16.49 -2.17 6.06
CA ASN A 25 17.43 -2.53 7.12
C ASN A 25 17.30 -1.60 8.32
N GLU A 26 17.76 -2.05 9.50
CA GLU A 26 17.82 -1.20 10.69
C GLU A 26 18.65 0.07 10.43
N GLY A 27 18.19 1.19 10.93
CA GLY A 27 18.86 2.49 10.78
C GLY A 27 18.51 3.27 9.50
N GLU A 28 17.97 2.60 8.47
CA GLU A 28 17.57 3.29 7.23
C GLU A 28 16.35 4.21 7.47
N VAL A 29 16.22 5.21 6.63
CA VAL A 29 15.16 6.21 6.72
C VAL A 29 13.98 5.80 5.85
N PHE A 30 12.82 5.70 6.46
CA PHE A 30 11.54 5.45 5.83
C PHE A 30 10.63 6.68 5.92
N TRP A 31 10.01 7.03 4.82
CA TRP A 31 9.03 8.10 4.79
C TRP A 31 7.70 7.65 4.21
N ALA A 32 6.72 7.42 5.09
CA ALA A 32 5.32 7.33 4.68
C ALA A 32 4.75 8.75 4.60
N ALA A 33 4.80 9.33 3.40
CA ALA A 33 4.28 10.67 3.12
C ALA A 33 2.75 10.63 2.97
N SER A 34 2.07 10.46 4.09
CA SER A 34 0.63 10.31 4.21
C SER A 34 0.11 10.99 5.48
N ASP A 35 -1.20 11.11 5.60
CA ASP A 35 -1.84 11.69 6.76
C ASP A 35 -1.79 10.74 7.97
N ILE A 36 -1.29 11.26 9.09
CA ILE A 36 -1.17 10.52 10.35
C ILE A 36 -2.54 10.11 10.95
N GLY A 37 -3.62 10.76 10.54
CA GLY A 37 -4.98 10.45 10.99
C GLY A 37 -5.57 9.17 10.40
N TRP A 38 -4.95 8.60 9.37
CA TRP A 38 -5.34 7.32 8.79
C TRP A 38 -4.60 6.15 9.44
N VAL A 39 -5.02 4.92 9.13
CA VAL A 39 -4.35 3.71 9.61
C VAL A 39 -2.86 3.66 9.23
N VAL A 40 -2.49 4.25 8.09
CA VAL A 40 -1.09 4.38 7.67
C VAL A 40 -0.26 5.15 8.70
N GLY A 41 -0.83 6.11 9.39
CA GLY A 41 -0.18 6.83 10.49
C GLY A 41 0.24 5.89 11.61
N HIS A 42 -0.66 5.03 12.04
CA HIS A 42 -0.35 4.02 13.06
C HIS A 42 0.65 2.99 12.52
N SER A 43 0.34 2.37 11.37
CA SER A 43 1.12 1.26 10.83
C SER A 43 2.52 1.68 10.40
N PHE A 44 2.65 2.74 9.60
CA PHE A 44 3.86 3.01 8.83
C PHE A 44 4.46 4.40 9.01
N ILE A 45 3.81 5.30 9.77
CA ILE A 45 4.50 6.51 10.25
C ILE A 45 5.07 6.25 11.65
N ILE A 46 4.36 5.51 12.52
CA ILE A 46 4.76 5.34 13.92
C ILE A 46 5.27 3.92 14.20
N TYR A 47 4.40 2.91 14.23
CA TYR A 47 4.75 1.62 14.82
C TYR A 47 5.74 0.79 14.00
N GLY A 48 5.48 0.60 12.70
CA GLY A 48 6.32 -0.23 11.83
C GLY A 48 7.78 0.20 11.83
N PRO A 49 8.08 1.48 11.50
CA PRO A 49 9.46 1.96 11.51
C PRO A 49 10.15 1.78 12.87
N LEU A 50 9.47 2.09 13.97
CA LEU A 50 10.05 1.95 15.32
C LEU A 50 10.33 0.49 15.68
N PHE A 51 9.43 -0.44 15.34
CA PHE A 51 9.67 -1.87 15.56
C PHE A 51 10.86 -2.42 14.77
N ASN A 52 11.14 -1.86 13.60
CA ASN A 52 12.27 -2.24 12.76
C ASN A 52 13.53 -1.40 12.98
N ARG A 53 13.51 -0.48 13.97
CA ARG A 53 14.58 0.48 14.29
C ARG A 53 14.94 1.37 13.09
N ASN A 54 13.95 1.75 12.31
CA ASN A 54 14.10 2.73 11.24
C ASN A 54 13.87 4.15 11.75
N THR A 55 14.50 5.11 11.11
CA THR A 55 14.11 6.51 11.24
C THR A 55 12.83 6.74 10.46
N SER A 56 11.80 7.28 11.10
CA SER A 56 10.54 7.69 10.46
C SER A 56 10.48 9.21 10.35
N ILE A 57 9.95 9.70 9.23
CA ILE A 57 9.73 11.12 9.01
C ILE A 57 8.25 11.44 9.27
N ILE A 58 8.00 12.38 10.18
CA ILE A 58 6.70 13.03 10.34
C ILE A 58 6.81 14.38 9.66
N TYR A 59 6.00 14.59 8.63
CA TYR A 59 6.06 15.77 7.81
C TYR A 59 4.77 16.58 7.90
N GLU A 60 4.88 17.82 8.38
CA GLU A 60 3.79 18.79 8.43
C GLU A 60 3.86 19.69 7.20
N GLY A 61 3.21 19.29 6.12
CA GLY A 61 3.20 20.05 4.87
C GLY A 61 2.44 19.36 3.76
N LYS A 62 2.39 20.03 2.62
CA LYS A 62 1.72 19.52 1.41
C LYS A 62 2.75 19.21 0.34
N PRO A 63 2.50 18.24 -0.55
CA PRO A 63 3.49 17.83 -1.56
C PRO A 63 3.85 18.92 -2.58
N ILE A 64 3.04 19.97 -2.73
CA ILE A 64 3.20 20.99 -3.76
C ILE A 64 3.24 22.44 -3.25
N MET A 65 3.08 22.66 -1.95
CA MET A 65 2.93 24.02 -1.40
C MET A 65 3.80 24.33 -0.19
N THR A 66 4.84 23.52 0.09
CA THR A 66 5.68 23.72 1.29
C THR A 66 7.19 23.65 0.97
N PRO A 67 7.77 24.62 0.28
CA PRO A 67 7.14 25.81 -0.34
C PRO A 67 6.61 25.57 -1.75
N ASP A 68 7.05 24.53 -2.45
CA ASP A 68 6.74 24.21 -3.85
C ASP A 68 6.71 22.68 -4.10
N ALA A 69 6.57 22.26 -5.36
CA ALA A 69 6.55 20.86 -5.75
C ALA A 69 7.92 20.15 -5.63
N GLY A 70 8.98 20.86 -5.33
CA GLY A 70 10.31 20.30 -5.02
C GLY A 70 10.45 19.80 -3.58
N THR A 71 9.44 20.02 -2.76
CA THR A 71 9.47 19.66 -1.33
C THR A 71 9.78 18.20 -1.08
N THR A 72 9.14 17.30 -1.83
CA THR A 72 9.37 15.85 -1.70
C THR A 72 10.85 15.50 -1.91
N TRP A 73 11.44 16.04 -2.94
CA TRP A 73 12.85 15.80 -3.31
C TRP A 73 13.81 16.40 -2.29
N ARG A 74 13.50 17.59 -1.77
CA ARG A 74 14.26 18.24 -0.69
C ARG A 74 14.25 17.39 0.58
N VAL A 75 13.12 16.83 0.98
CA VAL A 75 13.02 15.96 2.17
C VAL A 75 13.82 14.67 1.97
N ILE A 76 13.76 14.07 0.76
CA ILE A 76 14.54 12.89 0.43
C ILE A 76 16.04 13.17 0.55
N GLU A 77 16.54 14.27 -0.03
CA GLU A 77 17.93 14.68 0.08
C GLU A 77 18.35 14.95 1.52
N GLN A 78 17.58 15.78 2.22
CA GLN A 78 17.89 16.26 3.56
C GLN A 78 17.99 15.12 4.57
N HIS A 79 17.12 14.14 4.46
CA HIS A 79 17.02 13.03 5.41
C HIS A 79 17.57 11.71 4.88
N LYS A 80 18.08 11.69 3.65
CA LYS A 80 18.61 10.49 2.98
C LYS A 80 17.58 9.34 3.02
N VAL A 81 16.35 9.65 2.58
CA VAL A 81 15.25 8.68 2.55
C VAL A 81 15.61 7.49 1.65
N SER A 82 15.55 6.29 2.20
CA SER A 82 15.86 5.05 1.47
C SER A 82 14.62 4.47 0.77
N VAL A 83 13.48 4.52 1.44
CA VAL A 83 12.21 4.04 0.92
C VAL A 83 11.12 5.06 1.23
N MET A 84 10.33 5.40 0.22
CA MET A 84 9.18 6.29 0.35
C MET A 84 7.88 5.55 0.06
N PHE A 85 6.82 5.88 0.78
CA PHE A 85 5.46 5.46 0.52
C PHE A 85 4.55 6.68 0.43
N THR A 86 3.75 6.78 -0.64
CA THR A 86 2.79 7.88 -0.81
C THR A 86 1.58 7.43 -1.63
N ALA A 87 0.59 8.33 -1.78
CA ALA A 87 -0.56 8.08 -2.64
C ALA A 87 -0.29 8.58 -4.08
N PRO A 88 -0.87 7.96 -5.11
CA PRO A 88 -0.80 8.42 -6.51
C PRO A 88 -1.24 9.87 -6.69
N THR A 89 -2.23 10.34 -5.93
CA THR A 89 -2.67 11.75 -5.94
C THR A 89 -1.54 12.73 -5.63
N ALA A 90 -0.62 12.40 -4.73
CA ALA A 90 0.53 13.25 -4.43
C ALA A 90 1.48 13.34 -5.63
N ILE A 91 1.75 12.22 -6.29
CA ILE A 91 2.60 12.18 -7.49
C ILE A 91 1.95 12.96 -8.64
N ARG A 92 0.63 12.78 -8.88
CA ARG A 92 -0.11 13.56 -9.89
C ARG A 92 -0.05 15.07 -9.62
N ALA A 93 -0.15 15.47 -8.36
CA ALA A 93 -0.05 16.89 -8.01
C ALA A 93 1.35 17.45 -8.30
N ILE A 94 2.42 16.70 -7.94
CA ILE A 94 3.80 17.10 -8.24
C ILE A 94 4.01 17.19 -9.75
N LYS A 95 3.60 16.16 -10.52
CA LYS A 95 3.69 16.14 -11.99
C LYS A 95 2.99 17.32 -12.63
N LYS A 96 1.82 17.71 -12.11
CA LYS A 96 1.05 18.86 -12.64
C LYS A 96 1.80 20.18 -12.47
N GLU A 97 2.47 20.37 -11.34
CA GLU A 97 3.22 21.59 -11.03
C GLU A 97 4.63 21.60 -11.65
N ASP A 98 5.25 20.44 -11.82
CA ASP A 98 6.59 20.28 -12.40
C ASP A 98 6.61 19.18 -13.48
N PRO A 99 5.92 19.35 -14.60
CA PRO A 99 5.77 18.31 -15.62
C PRO A 99 7.10 17.89 -16.26
N ASN A 100 8.09 18.77 -16.28
CA ASN A 100 9.41 18.53 -16.85
C ASN A 100 10.43 17.98 -15.83
N GLY A 101 10.07 17.93 -14.52
CA GLY A 101 10.97 17.46 -13.47
C GLY A 101 12.14 18.41 -13.18
N GLU A 102 11.96 19.72 -13.39
CA GLU A 102 13.05 20.70 -13.18
C GLU A 102 13.37 20.89 -11.70
N LEU A 103 12.39 20.68 -10.82
CA LEU A 103 12.61 20.76 -9.39
C LEU A 103 13.33 19.50 -8.85
N ILE A 104 13.11 18.34 -9.46
CA ILE A 104 13.80 17.10 -9.08
C ILE A 104 15.32 17.26 -9.26
N LYS A 105 15.74 17.88 -10.36
CA LYS A 105 17.16 18.09 -10.71
C LYS A 105 17.95 18.94 -9.70
N LYS A 106 17.25 19.65 -8.81
CA LYS A 106 17.87 20.51 -7.80
C LYS A 106 18.34 19.76 -6.56
N TYR A 107 17.94 18.49 -6.42
CA TYR A 107 18.16 17.72 -5.20
C TYR A 107 18.83 16.37 -5.48
N ASP A 108 19.69 15.93 -4.57
CA ASP A 108 20.28 14.59 -4.60
C ASP A 108 19.32 13.56 -4.00
N ILE A 109 18.58 12.86 -4.88
CA ILE A 109 17.65 11.80 -4.49
C ILE A 109 18.26 10.40 -4.58
N SER A 110 19.58 10.26 -4.73
CA SER A 110 20.27 8.98 -4.91
C SER A 110 20.11 7.99 -3.75
N SER A 111 19.72 8.48 -2.57
CA SER A 111 19.40 7.62 -1.43
C SER A 111 18.08 6.84 -1.60
N LEU A 112 17.14 7.36 -2.41
CA LEU A 112 15.85 6.71 -2.64
C LEU A 112 16.02 5.51 -3.58
N ARG A 113 15.80 4.29 -3.06
CA ARG A 113 15.89 3.07 -3.87
C ARG A 113 14.53 2.46 -4.24
N THR A 114 13.49 2.76 -3.47
CA THR A 114 12.17 2.18 -3.70
C THR A 114 11.05 3.18 -3.36
N GLN A 115 10.08 3.25 -4.26
CA GLN A 115 8.86 4.02 -4.08
C GLN A 115 7.66 3.08 -4.01
N PHE A 116 6.88 3.16 -2.92
CA PHE A 116 5.60 2.45 -2.81
C PHE A 116 4.42 3.39 -3.01
N LEU A 117 3.37 2.87 -3.64
CA LEU A 117 2.09 3.55 -3.84
C LEU A 117 0.96 2.74 -3.23
N ALA A 118 -0.05 3.40 -2.67
CA ALA A 118 -1.30 2.77 -2.25
C ALA A 118 -2.44 3.79 -2.14
N GLY A 119 -3.65 3.26 -1.96
CA GLY A 119 -4.87 4.04 -1.70
C GLY A 119 -5.77 4.20 -2.92
N GLU A 120 -5.20 4.22 -4.10
CA GLU A 120 -5.90 4.26 -5.39
C GLU A 120 -5.00 3.74 -6.51
N ARG A 121 -5.60 3.35 -7.62
CA ARG A 121 -4.82 2.97 -8.80
C ARG A 121 -4.07 4.16 -9.38
N CYS A 122 -2.79 3.99 -9.66
CA CYS A 122 -2.01 4.98 -10.38
C CYS A 122 -2.21 4.83 -11.89
N ASP A 123 -2.49 5.93 -12.57
CA ASP A 123 -2.60 5.94 -14.03
C ASP A 123 -1.22 5.78 -14.70
N VAL A 124 -1.24 5.15 -15.88
CA VAL A 124 -0.01 4.83 -16.63
C VAL A 124 0.83 6.06 -16.93
N ALA A 125 0.19 7.17 -17.32
CA ALA A 125 0.91 8.41 -17.66
C ALA A 125 1.64 9.02 -16.45
N THR A 126 1.12 8.81 -15.24
CA THR A 126 1.79 9.24 -14.01
C THR A 126 2.94 8.30 -13.65
N LEU A 127 2.78 6.99 -13.83
CA LEU A 127 3.87 6.03 -13.67
C LEU A 127 5.02 6.28 -14.63
N ASP A 128 4.72 6.51 -15.93
CA ASP A 128 5.72 6.83 -16.95
C ASP A 128 6.51 8.08 -16.61
N TRP A 129 5.82 9.13 -16.19
CA TRP A 129 6.46 10.36 -15.75
C TRP A 129 7.39 10.14 -14.54
N TYR A 130 6.92 9.40 -13.54
CA TYR A 130 7.71 9.11 -12.35
C TYR A 130 8.96 8.32 -12.69
N GLU A 131 8.81 7.25 -13.47
CA GLU A 131 9.90 6.41 -13.92
C GLU A 131 10.93 7.19 -14.76
N GLU A 132 10.46 8.03 -15.70
CA GLU A 132 11.33 8.88 -16.52
C GLU A 132 12.11 9.92 -15.69
N LYS A 133 11.44 10.58 -14.72
CA LYS A 133 12.04 11.70 -14.00
C LYS A 133 12.81 11.30 -12.74
N VAL A 134 12.38 10.23 -12.07
CA VAL A 134 12.99 9.75 -10.81
C VAL A 134 13.90 8.55 -11.04
N GLY A 135 13.70 7.79 -12.13
CA GLY A 135 14.51 6.62 -12.44
C GLY A 135 14.13 5.37 -11.64
N ILE A 136 12.97 5.35 -10.99
CA ILE A 136 12.48 4.26 -10.15
C ILE A 136 11.08 3.88 -10.63
N THR A 137 10.85 2.58 -10.88
CA THR A 137 9.49 2.07 -11.12
C THR A 137 8.78 1.89 -9.79
N PRO A 138 7.67 2.63 -9.53
CA PRO A 138 6.96 2.49 -8.27
C PRO A 138 6.32 1.10 -8.12
N ILE A 139 6.34 0.60 -6.90
CA ILE A 139 5.64 -0.64 -6.51
C ILE A 139 4.28 -0.24 -5.93
N ASP A 140 3.21 -0.66 -6.58
CA ASP A 140 1.88 -0.56 -5.98
C ASP A 140 1.66 -1.69 -4.98
N HIS A 141 0.90 -1.43 -3.92
CA HIS A 141 0.51 -2.43 -2.96
C HIS A 141 -0.90 -2.11 -2.44
N TRP A 142 -1.67 -3.15 -2.12
CA TRP A 142 -3.04 -2.99 -1.69
C TRP A 142 -3.25 -3.51 -0.28
N TRP A 143 -3.96 -2.72 0.50
CA TRP A 143 -4.38 -3.01 1.86
C TRP A 143 -5.51 -2.09 2.30
N GLN A 144 -6.09 -2.39 3.44
CA GLN A 144 -7.22 -1.65 3.99
C GLN A 144 -6.97 -1.32 5.46
N THR A 145 -7.78 -0.41 6.00
CA THR A 145 -7.80 -0.14 7.46
C THR A 145 -8.01 -1.44 8.24
N GLU A 146 -8.78 -2.35 7.70
CA GLU A 146 -9.13 -3.66 8.27
C GLU A 146 -7.93 -4.60 8.39
N SER A 147 -7.06 -4.63 7.41
CA SER A 147 -5.83 -5.44 7.48
C SER A 147 -4.75 -4.77 8.33
N GLY A 148 -4.59 -3.45 8.22
CA GLY A 148 -3.58 -2.67 8.92
C GLY A 148 -2.16 -2.80 8.36
N TRP A 149 -1.97 -3.70 7.40
CA TRP A 149 -0.73 -3.94 6.68
C TRP A 149 -1.03 -4.55 5.30
N PRO A 150 -0.07 -4.54 4.34
CA PRO A 150 -0.32 -4.99 2.98
C PRO A 150 -0.82 -6.43 2.89
N MET A 151 -1.86 -6.64 2.09
CA MET A 151 -2.40 -7.95 1.71
C MET A 151 -1.87 -8.39 0.35
N LEU A 152 -1.63 -7.42 -0.55
CA LEU A 152 -0.96 -7.61 -1.82
C LEU A 152 0.24 -6.68 -1.90
N SER A 153 1.38 -7.18 -2.31
CA SER A 153 2.60 -6.40 -2.59
C SER A 153 3.63 -7.24 -3.32
N LEU A 154 4.60 -6.60 -3.95
CA LEU A 154 5.91 -7.19 -4.15
C LEU A 154 6.74 -7.01 -2.88
N MET A 155 7.72 -7.87 -2.67
CA MET A 155 8.50 -7.92 -1.43
C MET A 155 10.01 -7.81 -1.73
N PRO A 156 10.53 -6.62 -2.10
CA PRO A 156 11.95 -6.44 -2.43
C PRO A 156 12.92 -6.78 -1.29
N GLY A 157 12.43 -6.93 -0.06
CA GLY A 157 13.24 -7.42 1.06
C GLY A 157 13.46 -8.93 1.07
N ILE A 158 12.76 -9.69 0.22
CA ILE A 158 12.89 -11.15 0.09
C ILE A 158 13.44 -11.53 -1.28
N GLU A 159 12.85 -10.98 -2.33
CA GLU A 159 13.17 -11.35 -3.71
C GLU A 159 13.04 -10.17 -4.67
N THR A 160 13.76 -10.25 -5.79
CA THR A 160 13.54 -9.37 -6.92
C THR A 160 12.46 -9.98 -7.80
N ALA A 161 11.33 -9.29 -7.94
CA ALA A 161 10.24 -9.70 -8.82
C ALA A 161 9.97 -8.63 -9.86
N GLU A 162 9.42 -9.02 -11.00
CA GLU A 162 8.98 -8.10 -12.04
C GLU A 162 7.88 -7.16 -11.49
N ILE A 163 8.03 -5.87 -11.72
CA ILE A 163 6.99 -4.89 -11.39
C ILE A 163 6.04 -4.79 -12.58
N LYS A 164 4.89 -5.45 -12.49
CA LYS A 164 3.82 -5.30 -13.50
C LYS A 164 3.05 -4.01 -13.23
N ARG A 165 2.99 -3.14 -14.24
CA ARG A 165 2.34 -1.82 -14.13
C ARG A 165 0.88 -1.95 -13.74
N ALA A 166 0.45 -1.12 -12.81
CA ALA A 166 -0.90 -1.09 -12.25
C ALA A 166 -1.34 -2.36 -11.51
N SER A 167 -0.43 -3.31 -11.26
CA SER A 167 -0.67 -4.44 -10.37
C SER A 167 -0.32 -4.08 -8.94
N ALA A 168 -1.14 -4.51 -7.99
CA ALA A 168 -0.85 -4.45 -6.57
C ALA A 168 0.12 -5.54 -6.09
N GLY A 169 0.73 -6.29 -7.02
CA GLY A 169 1.64 -7.39 -6.73
C GLY A 169 0.93 -8.71 -6.47
N LYS A 170 1.50 -9.52 -5.60
CA LYS A 170 1.04 -10.87 -5.26
C LYS A 170 0.59 -10.94 -3.79
N PRO A 171 -0.19 -11.97 -3.41
CA PRO A 171 -0.55 -12.16 -2.00
C PRO A 171 0.67 -12.22 -1.09
N VAL A 172 0.65 -11.40 -0.04
CA VAL A 172 1.67 -11.42 1.00
C VAL A 172 1.48 -12.70 1.86
N PRO A 173 2.55 -13.33 2.35
CA PRO A 173 2.45 -14.51 3.19
C PRO A 173 1.44 -14.37 4.33
N GLY A 174 0.54 -15.35 4.42
CA GLY A 174 -0.59 -15.37 5.36
C GLY A 174 -1.94 -15.03 4.73
N TYR A 175 -1.97 -14.42 3.55
CA TYR A 175 -3.20 -14.12 2.83
C TYR A 175 -3.43 -15.08 1.66
N ASP A 176 -4.54 -15.82 1.67
CA ASP A 176 -5.02 -16.65 0.56
C ASP A 176 -6.13 -15.88 -0.17
N ILE A 177 -5.74 -15.17 -1.23
CA ILE A 177 -6.59 -14.25 -1.99
C ILE A 177 -7.19 -14.96 -3.19
N LYS A 178 -8.52 -14.82 -3.34
CA LYS A 178 -9.31 -15.36 -4.44
C LYS A 178 -10.11 -14.26 -5.12
N ILE A 179 -10.48 -14.50 -6.37
CA ILE A 179 -11.42 -13.66 -7.12
C ILE A 179 -12.65 -14.50 -7.40
N PHE A 180 -13.81 -14.03 -6.92
CA PHE A 180 -15.08 -14.76 -6.97
C PHE A 180 -16.09 -14.06 -7.89
N ASP A 181 -16.96 -14.86 -8.50
CA ASP A 181 -18.20 -14.36 -9.10
C ASP A 181 -19.26 -14.02 -8.04
N GLU A 182 -20.47 -13.65 -8.48
CA GLU A 182 -21.58 -13.30 -7.58
C GLU A 182 -22.10 -14.51 -6.78
N GLU A 183 -21.98 -15.71 -7.32
CA GLU A 183 -22.39 -16.97 -6.73
C GLU A 183 -21.34 -17.55 -5.76
N GLY A 184 -20.12 -16.99 -5.73
CA GLY A 184 -19.03 -17.40 -4.83
C GLY A 184 -18.13 -18.50 -5.40
N TYR A 185 -18.12 -18.68 -6.71
CA TYR A 185 -17.15 -19.55 -7.38
C TYR A 185 -15.88 -18.79 -7.73
N GLU A 186 -14.71 -19.44 -7.58
CA GLU A 186 -13.43 -18.85 -7.97
C GLU A 186 -13.36 -18.72 -9.49
N LEU A 187 -13.04 -17.51 -9.96
CA LEU A 187 -12.90 -17.21 -11.36
C LEU A 187 -11.53 -17.62 -11.88
N GLU A 188 -11.50 -18.04 -13.16
CA GLU A 188 -10.27 -18.27 -13.90
C GLU A 188 -9.49 -16.96 -14.08
N PRO A 189 -8.16 -17.02 -14.32
CA PRO A 189 -7.36 -15.83 -14.59
C PRO A 189 -7.97 -14.90 -15.65
N HIS A 190 -7.68 -13.61 -15.53
CA HIS A 190 -8.16 -12.51 -16.40
C HIS A 190 -9.66 -12.22 -16.34
N HIS A 191 -10.41 -12.84 -15.45
CA HIS A 191 -11.80 -12.46 -15.19
C HIS A 191 -11.90 -11.54 -13.99
N GLU A 192 -12.72 -10.51 -14.13
CA GLU A 192 -12.99 -9.56 -13.05
C GLU A 192 -14.07 -10.09 -12.11
N GLY A 193 -13.84 -9.93 -10.81
CA GLY A 193 -14.77 -10.35 -9.78
C GLY A 193 -14.47 -9.75 -8.43
N TYR A 194 -15.11 -10.29 -7.40
CA TYR A 194 -14.97 -9.86 -6.02
C TYR A 194 -13.67 -10.37 -5.41
N LEU A 195 -12.85 -9.47 -4.88
CA LEU A 195 -11.67 -9.85 -4.14
C LEU A 195 -12.04 -10.32 -2.73
N VAL A 196 -11.75 -11.58 -2.44
CA VAL A 196 -12.02 -12.21 -1.15
C VAL A 196 -10.76 -12.85 -0.59
N ILE A 197 -10.69 -12.96 0.74
CA ILE A 197 -9.55 -13.56 1.43
C ILE A 197 -10.05 -14.73 2.28
N LYS A 198 -9.49 -15.92 2.08
CA LYS A 198 -9.85 -17.11 2.84
C LYS A 198 -9.54 -16.94 4.32
N LEU A 199 -10.48 -17.35 5.17
CA LEU A 199 -10.29 -17.35 6.62
C LEU A 199 -9.51 -18.60 7.09
N PRO A 200 -8.74 -18.48 8.21
CA PRO A 200 -8.60 -17.29 9.05
C PRO A 200 -7.67 -16.24 8.46
N LEU A 201 -7.90 -14.97 8.75
CA LEU A 201 -6.96 -13.90 8.42
C LEU A 201 -5.68 -14.05 9.25
N PRO A 202 -4.52 -13.61 8.72
CA PRO A 202 -3.26 -13.67 9.45
C PRO A 202 -3.25 -12.71 10.66
N PRO A 203 -2.31 -12.90 11.60
CA PRO A 203 -2.12 -11.99 12.72
C PRO A 203 -1.99 -10.53 12.29
N GLY A 204 -2.55 -9.61 13.08
CA GLY A 204 -2.55 -8.17 12.80
C GLY A 204 -3.69 -7.68 11.94
N ALA A 205 -4.44 -8.56 11.26
CA ALA A 205 -5.70 -8.20 10.62
C ALA A 205 -6.82 -8.01 11.65
N LEU A 206 -7.98 -7.48 11.19
CA LEU A 206 -9.10 -7.21 12.08
C LEU A 206 -9.65 -8.50 12.73
N LEU A 207 -9.98 -8.39 14.01
CA LEU A 207 -10.69 -9.42 14.78
C LEU A 207 -12.16 -9.09 14.95
N GLY A 208 -12.55 -7.86 14.68
CA GLY A 208 -13.92 -7.37 14.82
C GLY A 208 -14.02 -5.86 14.74
N ILE A 209 -15.24 -5.37 14.89
CA ILE A 209 -15.55 -3.96 15.05
C ILE A 209 -15.93 -3.70 16.52
N TRP A 210 -15.30 -2.73 17.13
CA TRP A 210 -15.54 -2.39 18.54
C TRP A 210 -17.00 -2.01 18.78
N GLY A 211 -17.65 -2.79 19.65
CA GLY A 211 -19.04 -2.54 20.05
C GLY A 211 -20.10 -2.84 18.97
N ASP A 212 -19.71 -3.45 17.83
CA ASP A 212 -20.62 -3.64 16.69
C ASP A 212 -20.32 -4.94 15.94
N TYR A 213 -20.73 -6.07 16.56
CA TYR A 213 -20.54 -7.40 15.96
C TYR A 213 -21.37 -7.61 14.69
N GLU A 214 -22.56 -7.04 14.63
CA GLU A 214 -23.43 -7.17 13.45
C GLU A 214 -22.78 -6.52 12.23
N ARG A 215 -22.25 -5.32 12.38
CA ARG A 215 -21.49 -4.64 11.34
C ARG A 215 -20.25 -5.44 10.89
N PHE A 216 -19.56 -6.08 11.83
CA PHE A 216 -18.44 -6.95 11.50
C PHE A 216 -18.91 -8.16 10.67
N HIS A 217 -19.94 -8.86 11.15
CA HIS A 217 -20.43 -10.06 10.48
C HIS A 217 -21.01 -9.74 9.10
N TYR A 218 -21.97 -8.82 9.01
CA TYR A 218 -22.66 -8.54 7.75
C TYR A 218 -21.79 -7.76 6.76
N GLY A 219 -20.90 -6.91 7.24
CA GLY A 219 -20.03 -6.12 6.37
C GLY A 219 -18.87 -6.90 5.76
N TYR A 220 -18.42 -7.97 6.40
CA TYR A 220 -17.18 -8.63 5.97
C TYR A 220 -17.25 -10.15 5.83
N LEU A 221 -18.21 -10.85 6.48
CA LEU A 221 -18.19 -12.31 6.56
C LEU A 221 -19.42 -12.98 5.97
N ALA A 222 -20.55 -12.27 5.88
CA ALA A 222 -21.83 -12.88 5.51
C ALA A 222 -21.96 -13.14 4.00
N LYS A 223 -21.32 -12.31 3.14
CA LYS A 223 -21.53 -12.41 1.68
C LYS A 223 -20.94 -13.71 1.12
N PHE A 224 -19.75 -14.09 1.55
CA PHE A 224 -19.09 -15.33 1.11
C PHE A 224 -18.64 -16.14 2.34
N PRO A 225 -19.41 -17.14 2.79
CA PRO A 225 -19.07 -17.92 3.99
C PRO A 225 -17.69 -18.57 3.91
N GLY A 226 -16.88 -18.38 4.96
CA GLY A 226 -15.49 -18.84 5.00
C GLY A 226 -14.45 -17.88 4.42
N TYR A 227 -14.90 -16.71 3.95
CA TYR A 227 -14.03 -15.68 3.37
C TYR A 227 -14.32 -14.31 3.97
N TYR A 228 -13.28 -13.50 4.04
CA TYR A 228 -13.37 -12.06 4.28
C TYR A 228 -13.67 -11.36 2.96
N PHE A 229 -14.76 -10.60 2.91
CA PHE A 229 -15.14 -9.77 1.77
C PHE A 229 -14.51 -8.39 1.86
N SER A 230 -13.65 -8.05 0.90
CA SER A 230 -12.92 -6.78 0.93
C SER A 230 -13.78 -5.57 0.52
N GLY A 231 -14.81 -5.80 -0.29
CA GLY A 231 -15.56 -4.74 -0.96
C GLY A 231 -14.84 -4.16 -2.18
N ASP A 232 -13.73 -4.76 -2.61
CA ASP A 232 -13.00 -4.38 -3.82
C ASP A 232 -13.20 -5.42 -4.93
N GLY A 233 -13.22 -4.94 -6.17
CA GLY A 233 -13.13 -5.75 -7.38
C GLY A 233 -11.67 -5.92 -7.80
N ALA A 234 -11.35 -7.05 -8.42
CA ALA A 234 -10.01 -7.30 -8.93
C ALA A 234 -9.99 -8.36 -10.05
N ILE A 235 -8.85 -8.37 -10.75
CA ILE A 235 -8.49 -9.39 -11.75
C ILE A 235 -7.18 -10.02 -11.29
N LYS A 236 -7.03 -11.35 -11.44
CA LYS A 236 -5.77 -12.07 -11.19
C LYS A 236 -5.25 -12.65 -12.50
N ASP A 237 -3.97 -12.52 -12.79
CA ASP A 237 -3.36 -13.17 -13.95
C ASP A 237 -2.83 -14.59 -13.62
N GLU A 238 -2.32 -15.31 -14.64
CA GLU A 238 -1.81 -16.67 -14.49
C GLU A 238 -0.57 -16.76 -13.60
N GLU A 239 0.19 -15.66 -13.48
CA GLU A 239 1.38 -15.59 -12.63
C GLU A 239 1.05 -15.22 -11.18
N GLY A 240 -0.25 -14.96 -10.88
CA GLY A 240 -0.74 -14.61 -9.55
C GLY A 240 -0.64 -13.13 -9.19
N TYR A 241 -0.35 -12.25 -10.16
CA TYR A 241 -0.46 -10.80 -9.96
C TYR A 241 -1.92 -10.37 -9.91
N VAL A 242 -2.23 -9.47 -9.00
CA VAL A 242 -3.59 -8.96 -8.80
C VAL A 242 -3.67 -7.50 -9.18
N PHE A 243 -4.70 -7.16 -9.93
CA PHE A 243 -5.00 -5.81 -10.42
C PHE A 243 -6.33 -5.36 -9.80
N ILE A 244 -6.29 -4.34 -8.96
CA ILE A 244 -7.49 -3.81 -8.30
C ILE A 244 -8.28 -2.96 -9.28
N SER A 245 -9.58 -3.26 -9.43
CA SER A 245 -10.48 -2.51 -10.33
C SER A 245 -11.11 -1.30 -9.64
N GLY A 246 -11.34 -1.38 -8.33
CA GLY A 246 -11.99 -0.35 -7.52
C GLY A 246 -12.98 -0.92 -6.53
N ARG A 247 -13.76 -0.03 -5.89
CA ARG A 247 -14.82 -0.44 -4.97
C ARG A 247 -16.02 -1.00 -5.74
N VAL A 248 -16.54 -2.15 -5.30
CA VAL A 248 -17.72 -2.77 -5.94
C VAL A 248 -19.02 -2.11 -5.51
N ASP A 249 -19.01 -1.33 -4.45
CA ASP A 249 -20.14 -0.54 -3.96
C ASP A 249 -20.21 0.88 -4.59
N ASP A 250 -19.19 1.30 -5.33
CA ASP A 250 -19.12 2.57 -6.07
C ASP A 250 -19.64 2.45 -7.52
N ILE A 251 -20.05 1.25 -7.96
CA ILE A 251 -20.65 1.03 -9.27
C ILE A 251 -22.13 1.43 -9.19
N ILE A 252 -22.44 2.62 -9.68
CA ILE A 252 -23.80 3.13 -9.89
C ILE A 252 -24.25 2.81 -11.32
#